data_fe36193342500b95ba91b261b820ec6a
#
_entry.id   fe36193342500b95ba91b261b820ec6a
#
_cell.length_a   1.000
_cell.length_b   1.000
_cell.length_c   1.000
_cell.angle_alpha   90.00
_cell.angle_beta   90.00
_cell.angle_gamma   90.00
#
_symmetry.space_group_name_H-M   'P 1'
#
loop_
_entity.id
_entity.type
_entity.pdbx_description
1 polymer ?
#
loop_
_entity_poly.entity_id
_entity_poly.type
_entity_poly.pdbx_seq_one_letter_code
_entity_poly.pdbx_strand_id
1 'polypeptide(L)'
;MLEGTEKGGVRNSIHNCLTVFQYDPILSGAVAKNLLTERIDLLKPIGRKRRTGSKAMTDTDMKYIRLYLEDTYGLTSEKKIADAADLAADANSYHPIRDYLSGLVWDGKERIRYCLRHFLGADTDNFTYHSLRLFLLGAIHRAFCPGCKFEVMLCLVGGQGAGKSTFFRLLAVKDEWFSDDLRKLDDDNVYRKLQGHWIIEMSEMIATANAKSIEEIKSFLSRQKEVYKIPYETHPEDRLRQCVFGGTSNALDFLPLDRSGNRRFLPVMVYPGQAEIHILDDEAASRAYIEQVWAEAMTTYKSGDFKLSFTPEMIQYLKEHQRDFMPEDTKAGMIQAYLDRYTGSAVCSKQLFREALNRPFDEPKQWEIREVNDIMNHGITGWKYFSNPRIFEGYGRQKGWEREAPATGADNGREKTPDGFVEVTEQMELPF
;
A
#
# COMPACT_ATOMS: atom_id res chain seq x y z
N MET A 1 -14.41 -13.93 -44.37
CA MET A 1 -15.38 -13.50 -45.44
C MET A 1 -16.66 -13.08 -44.70
N LEU A 2 -17.27 -11.92 -45.08
CA LEU A 2 -18.50 -11.47 -44.44
C LEU A 2 -19.68 -12.31 -44.90
N GLU A 3 -20.58 -12.65 -43.96
CA GLU A 3 -21.84 -13.34 -44.31
C GLU A 3 -22.78 -12.40 -45.06
N GLY A 4 -23.32 -12.87 -46.17
CA GLY A 4 -24.31 -12.15 -46.96
C GLY A 4 -25.75 -12.40 -46.51
N THR A 5 -26.67 -11.57 -46.99
CA THR A 5 -28.12 -11.78 -46.91
C THR A 5 -28.59 -12.44 -48.23
N GLU A 6 -29.76 -13.07 -48.19
CA GLU A 6 -30.38 -13.65 -49.40
C GLU A 6 -30.62 -12.60 -50.52
N LYS A 7 -30.66 -11.33 -50.18
CA LYS A 7 -30.81 -10.19 -51.11
C LYS A 7 -29.49 -9.57 -51.60
N GLY A 8 -28.34 -10.21 -51.29
CA GLY A 8 -27.01 -9.79 -51.80
C GLY A 8 -26.30 -8.71 -51.02
N GLY A 9 -26.84 -8.25 -49.87
CA GLY A 9 -26.14 -7.32 -48.97
C GLY A 9 -25.41 -8.01 -47.86
N VAL A 10 -24.55 -7.28 -47.10
CA VAL A 10 -23.89 -7.77 -45.89
C VAL A 10 -24.92 -7.96 -44.77
N ARG A 11 -24.89 -9.13 -44.13
CA ARG A 11 -25.76 -9.43 -42.99
C ARG A 11 -25.38 -8.57 -41.76
N ASN A 12 -26.33 -7.86 -41.20
CA ASN A 12 -26.11 -7.05 -40.00
C ASN A 12 -26.08 -7.95 -38.75
N SER A 13 -24.92 -8.54 -38.46
CA SER A 13 -24.70 -9.47 -37.33
C SER A 13 -23.49 -9.05 -36.50
N ILE A 14 -23.45 -9.46 -35.21
CA ILE A 14 -22.26 -9.26 -34.35
C ILE A 14 -21.02 -9.91 -34.99
N HIS A 15 -21.18 -11.10 -35.58
CA HIS A 15 -20.11 -11.81 -36.27
C HIS A 15 -19.46 -10.99 -37.39
N ASN A 16 -20.27 -10.39 -38.28
CA ASN A 16 -19.75 -9.55 -39.35
C ASN A 16 -19.10 -8.26 -38.82
N CYS A 17 -19.70 -7.61 -37.82
CA CYS A 17 -19.09 -6.45 -37.14
C CYS A 17 -17.74 -6.83 -36.55
N LEU A 18 -17.64 -7.95 -35.80
CA LEU A 18 -16.40 -8.42 -35.20
C LEU A 18 -15.36 -8.78 -36.27
N THR A 19 -15.77 -9.45 -37.35
CA THR A 19 -14.87 -9.77 -38.49
C THR A 19 -14.26 -8.50 -39.09
N VAL A 20 -15.05 -7.40 -39.20
CA VAL A 20 -14.52 -6.12 -39.66
C VAL A 20 -13.52 -5.55 -38.67
N PHE A 21 -13.81 -5.56 -37.37
CA PHE A 21 -12.85 -5.11 -36.34
C PHE A 21 -11.54 -5.92 -36.36
N GLN A 22 -11.58 -7.19 -36.76
CA GLN A 22 -10.39 -8.06 -36.81
C GLN A 22 -9.53 -7.86 -38.06
N TYR A 23 -10.17 -7.63 -39.23
CA TYR A 23 -9.48 -7.72 -40.51
C TYR A 23 -9.48 -6.44 -41.33
N ASP A 24 -10.31 -5.44 -41.01
CA ASP A 24 -10.32 -4.18 -41.74
C ASP A 24 -9.02 -3.39 -41.44
N PRO A 25 -8.35 -2.81 -42.45
CA PRO A 25 -7.06 -2.11 -42.27
C PRO A 25 -7.13 -0.91 -41.33
N ILE A 26 -8.29 -0.25 -41.20
CA ILE A 26 -8.49 0.90 -40.32
C ILE A 26 -8.86 0.46 -38.89
N LEU A 27 -9.74 -0.54 -38.75
CA LEU A 27 -10.30 -0.97 -37.47
C LEU A 27 -9.47 -2.06 -36.78
N SER A 28 -8.70 -2.87 -37.51
CA SER A 28 -7.86 -3.91 -36.93
C SER A 28 -6.83 -3.33 -35.97
N GLY A 29 -6.90 -3.76 -34.70
CA GLY A 29 -6.08 -3.24 -33.61
C GLY A 29 -6.32 -1.76 -33.26
N ALA A 30 -7.46 -1.18 -33.69
CA ALA A 30 -7.79 0.20 -33.36
C ALA A 30 -8.39 0.34 -31.95
N VAL A 31 -9.07 -0.68 -31.45
CA VAL A 31 -9.64 -0.71 -30.10
C VAL A 31 -8.91 -1.74 -29.24
N ALA A 32 -8.66 -1.40 -27.98
CA ALA A 32 -8.04 -2.30 -27.01
C ALA A 32 -8.56 -2.01 -25.60
N LYS A 33 -8.76 -3.05 -24.79
CA LYS A 33 -9.13 -2.90 -23.39
C LYS A 33 -7.89 -2.61 -22.55
N ASN A 34 -7.91 -1.47 -21.87
CA ASN A 34 -6.88 -1.08 -20.93
C ASN A 34 -7.20 -1.69 -19.56
N LEU A 35 -6.44 -2.70 -19.14
CA LEU A 35 -6.68 -3.45 -17.91
C LEU A 35 -6.38 -2.66 -16.62
N LEU A 36 -5.74 -1.49 -16.70
CA LEU A 36 -5.55 -0.61 -15.55
C LEU A 36 -6.79 0.27 -15.32
N THR A 37 -7.32 0.85 -16.41
CA THR A 37 -8.48 1.76 -16.35
C THR A 37 -9.81 1.02 -16.51
N GLU A 38 -9.79 -0.25 -16.94
CA GLU A 38 -10.97 -1.05 -17.30
C GLU A 38 -11.85 -0.37 -18.38
N ARG A 39 -11.22 0.44 -19.24
CA ARG A 39 -11.89 1.16 -20.32
C ARG A 39 -11.34 0.70 -21.67
N ILE A 40 -12.15 0.92 -22.72
CA ILE A 40 -11.66 0.75 -24.07
C ILE A 40 -10.86 1.98 -24.47
N ASP A 41 -9.68 1.75 -24.96
CA ASP A 41 -8.81 2.76 -25.56
C ASP A 41 -8.89 2.67 -27.09
N LEU A 42 -8.86 3.83 -27.75
CA LEU A 42 -8.72 3.96 -29.19
C LEU A 42 -7.25 4.22 -29.52
N LEU A 43 -6.56 3.21 -30.03
CA LEU A 43 -5.12 3.23 -30.31
C LEU A 43 -4.78 3.88 -31.65
N LYS A 44 -5.75 3.89 -32.61
CA LYS A 44 -5.59 4.49 -33.94
C LYS A 44 -6.69 5.52 -34.17
N PRO A 45 -6.39 6.67 -34.82
CA PRO A 45 -7.43 7.64 -35.16
C PRO A 45 -8.36 7.08 -36.22
N ILE A 46 -9.68 7.22 -36.04
CA ILE A 46 -10.71 6.81 -36.99
C ILE A 46 -11.50 8.04 -37.38
N GLY A 47 -11.43 8.42 -38.61
CA GLY A 47 -12.23 9.50 -39.22
C GLY A 47 -11.90 10.93 -38.78
N ARG A 48 -11.14 11.13 -37.68
CA ARG A 48 -10.77 12.47 -37.21
C ARG A 48 -9.45 12.49 -36.40
N LYS A 49 -8.81 13.64 -36.34
CA LYS A 49 -7.73 13.92 -35.40
C LYS A 49 -8.32 14.19 -34.01
N ARG A 50 -7.88 13.47 -33.00
CA ARG A 50 -8.33 13.68 -31.61
C ARG A 50 -7.83 15.00 -31.07
N ARG A 51 -8.65 15.65 -30.24
CA ARG A 51 -8.30 16.93 -29.58
C ARG A 51 -7.58 16.74 -28.25
N THR A 52 -7.69 15.56 -27.63
CA THR A 52 -7.12 15.25 -26.32
C THR A 52 -6.01 14.23 -26.44
N GLY A 53 -5.01 14.29 -25.56
CA GLY A 53 -3.94 13.28 -25.47
C GLY A 53 -4.41 11.94 -24.86
N SER A 54 -5.62 11.89 -24.28
CA SER A 54 -6.18 10.67 -23.70
C SER A 54 -6.50 9.62 -24.77
N LYS A 55 -6.14 8.36 -24.51
CA LYS A 55 -6.48 7.23 -25.37
C LYS A 55 -7.89 6.70 -25.17
N ALA A 56 -8.54 6.98 -24.01
CA ALA A 56 -9.85 6.46 -23.70
C ALA A 56 -10.87 6.79 -24.78
N MET A 57 -11.57 5.77 -25.27
CA MET A 57 -12.58 5.92 -26.32
C MET A 57 -13.75 6.75 -25.80
N THR A 58 -14.22 7.69 -26.60
CA THR A 58 -15.36 8.56 -26.30
C THR A 58 -16.60 8.15 -27.12
N ASP A 59 -17.78 8.59 -26.68
CA ASP A 59 -19.02 8.38 -27.46
C ASP A 59 -18.92 8.95 -28.88
N THR A 60 -18.16 10.03 -29.05
CA THR A 60 -17.92 10.62 -30.36
C THR A 60 -17.05 9.70 -31.24
N ASP A 61 -16.04 9.04 -30.67
CA ASP A 61 -15.22 8.09 -31.38
C ASP A 61 -16.07 6.90 -31.86
N MET A 62 -16.97 6.39 -31.01
CA MET A 62 -17.93 5.33 -31.37
C MET A 62 -18.85 5.76 -32.52
N LYS A 63 -19.29 7.03 -32.55
CA LYS A 63 -20.10 7.56 -33.68
C LYS A 63 -19.31 7.57 -34.99
N TYR A 64 -18.01 7.89 -34.98
CA TYR A 64 -17.18 7.81 -36.18
C TYR A 64 -16.93 6.36 -36.63
N ILE A 65 -16.79 5.44 -35.70
CA ILE A 65 -16.71 4.00 -36.02
C ILE A 65 -17.99 3.53 -36.69
N ARG A 66 -19.15 3.91 -36.14
CA ARG A 66 -20.46 3.55 -36.74
C ARG A 66 -20.63 4.12 -38.16
N LEU A 67 -20.30 5.39 -38.33
CA LEU A 67 -20.36 6.03 -39.63
C LEU A 67 -19.48 5.28 -40.66
N TYR A 68 -18.27 4.95 -40.27
CA TYR A 68 -17.34 4.19 -41.14
C TYR A 68 -17.90 2.81 -41.52
N LEU A 69 -18.47 2.09 -40.56
CA LEU A 69 -19.05 0.75 -40.76
C LEU A 69 -20.33 0.81 -41.64
N GLU A 70 -21.13 1.85 -41.49
CA GLU A 70 -22.33 2.10 -42.32
C GLU A 70 -21.92 2.40 -43.74
N ASP A 71 -21.04 3.38 -43.95
CA ASP A 71 -20.60 3.83 -45.30
C ASP A 71 -19.88 2.73 -46.08
N THR A 72 -19.05 1.93 -45.38
CA THR A 72 -18.16 0.96 -46.05
C THR A 72 -18.80 -0.41 -46.20
N TYR A 73 -19.59 -0.85 -45.22
CA TYR A 73 -20.09 -2.23 -45.13
C TYR A 73 -21.61 -2.33 -45.03
N GLY A 74 -22.34 -1.23 -44.90
CA GLY A 74 -23.78 -1.24 -44.65
C GLY A 74 -24.18 -1.79 -43.28
N LEU A 75 -23.26 -1.80 -42.31
CA LEU A 75 -23.52 -2.25 -40.95
C LEU A 75 -24.04 -1.09 -40.09
N THR A 76 -25.33 -1.11 -39.74
CA THR A 76 -26.05 0.02 -39.14
C THR A 76 -26.50 -0.23 -37.70
N SER A 77 -26.42 -1.48 -37.18
CA SER A 77 -26.93 -1.81 -35.84
C SER A 77 -26.00 -1.32 -34.76
N GLU A 78 -26.38 -0.26 -34.08
CA GLU A 78 -25.64 0.37 -32.96
C GLU A 78 -25.21 -0.65 -31.90
N LYS A 79 -26.17 -1.46 -31.42
CA LYS A 79 -25.91 -2.46 -30.38
C LYS A 79 -24.90 -3.51 -30.83
N LYS A 80 -25.06 -4.06 -32.06
CA LYS A 80 -24.15 -5.10 -32.56
C LYS A 80 -22.75 -4.57 -32.83
N ILE A 81 -22.63 -3.31 -33.23
CA ILE A 81 -21.34 -2.64 -33.41
C ILE A 81 -20.67 -2.43 -32.07
N ALA A 82 -21.42 -2.00 -31.03
CA ALA A 82 -20.89 -1.83 -29.67
C ALA A 82 -20.44 -3.18 -29.10
N ASP A 83 -21.27 -4.22 -29.16
CA ASP A 83 -20.94 -5.56 -28.68
C ASP A 83 -19.67 -6.11 -29.40
N ALA A 84 -19.53 -5.87 -30.70
CA ALA A 84 -18.37 -6.28 -31.48
C ALA A 84 -17.11 -5.47 -31.12
N ALA A 85 -17.24 -4.18 -30.84
CA ALA A 85 -16.13 -3.34 -30.39
C ALA A 85 -15.64 -3.78 -29.02
N ASP A 86 -16.53 -4.12 -28.09
CA ASP A 86 -16.18 -4.64 -26.77
C ASP A 86 -15.43 -5.96 -26.89
N LEU A 87 -15.91 -6.92 -27.69
CA LEU A 87 -15.25 -8.19 -27.93
C LEU A 87 -13.87 -8.03 -28.61
N ALA A 88 -13.77 -7.12 -29.58
CA ALA A 88 -12.50 -6.83 -30.24
C ALA A 88 -11.49 -6.16 -29.30
N ALA A 89 -11.96 -5.27 -28.43
CA ALA A 89 -11.13 -4.61 -27.44
C ALA A 89 -10.63 -5.60 -26.37
N ASP A 90 -11.48 -6.51 -25.92
CA ASP A 90 -11.10 -7.55 -24.95
C ASP A 90 -10.03 -8.49 -25.53
N ALA A 91 -10.20 -8.92 -26.79
CA ALA A 91 -9.19 -9.73 -27.49
C ALA A 91 -7.83 -9.01 -27.67
N ASN A 92 -7.81 -7.69 -27.67
CA ASN A 92 -6.62 -6.83 -27.79
C ASN A 92 -6.27 -6.17 -26.44
N SER A 93 -6.63 -6.80 -25.31
CA SER A 93 -6.37 -6.21 -23.99
C SER A 93 -4.88 -6.03 -23.74
N TYR A 94 -4.54 -4.97 -23.01
CA TYR A 94 -3.17 -4.65 -22.63
C TYR A 94 -3.13 -4.01 -21.23
N HIS A 95 -1.96 -4.05 -20.59
CA HIS A 95 -1.77 -3.46 -19.29
C HIS A 95 -0.60 -2.47 -19.30
N PRO A 96 -0.86 -1.16 -19.30
CA PRO A 96 0.17 -0.16 -19.60
C PRO A 96 1.35 -0.18 -18.62
N ILE A 97 1.11 -0.51 -17.34
CA ILE A 97 2.18 -0.58 -16.34
C ILE A 97 3.01 -1.85 -16.52
N ARG A 98 2.39 -3.00 -16.80
CA ARG A 98 3.13 -4.26 -17.07
C ARG A 98 4.00 -4.13 -18.30
N ASP A 99 3.47 -3.52 -19.34
CA ASP A 99 4.20 -3.30 -20.59
C ASP A 99 5.41 -2.39 -20.36
N TYR A 100 5.21 -1.28 -19.63
CA TYR A 100 6.30 -0.39 -19.22
C TYR A 100 7.37 -1.13 -18.42
N LEU A 101 6.99 -1.77 -17.32
CA LEU A 101 7.90 -2.47 -16.42
C LEU A 101 8.66 -3.62 -17.13
N SER A 102 7.98 -4.33 -18.01
CA SER A 102 8.59 -5.46 -18.76
C SER A 102 9.64 -5.00 -19.74
N GLY A 103 9.52 -3.78 -20.27
CA GLY A 103 10.45 -3.17 -21.21
C GLY A 103 11.71 -2.57 -20.56
N LEU A 104 11.74 -2.46 -19.22
CA LEU A 104 12.87 -1.85 -18.54
C LEU A 104 14.13 -2.72 -18.57
N VAL A 105 15.28 -2.06 -18.74
CA VAL A 105 16.61 -2.67 -18.70
C VAL A 105 17.43 -1.92 -17.64
N TRP A 106 17.90 -2.65 -16.63
CA TRP A 106 18.73 -2.10 -15.56
C TRP A 106 20.19 -1.95 -16.03
N ASP A 107 20.79 -0.81 -15.74
CA ASP A 107 22.18 -0.51 -16.09
C ASP A 107 23.22 -1.09 -15.09
N GLY A 108 22.75 -1.82 -14.06
CA GLY A 108 23.60 -2.46 -13.04
C GLY A 108 24.00 -1.54 -11.88
N LYS A 109 23.57 -0.28 -11.86
CA LYS A 109 23.89 0.65 -10.74
C LYS A 109 22.79 0.63 -9.70
N GLU A 110 23.16 0.44 -8.44
CA GLU A 110 22.26 0.51 -7.30
C GLU A 110 21.74 1.96 -7.12
N ARG A 111 20.43 2.13 -7.14
CA ARG A 111 19.75 3.42 -6.95
C ARG A 111 18.69 3.39 -5.88
N ILE A 112 18.04 2.25 -5.64
CA ILE A 112 16.96 2.15 -4.64
C ILE A 112 17.46 2.63 -3.28
N ARG A 113 18.68 2.26 -2.88
CA ARG A 113 19.29 2.65 -1.62
C ARG A 113 19.46 4.16 -1.48
N TYR A 114 19.77 4.84 -2.56
CA TYR A 114 20.13 6.26 -2.55
C TYR A 114 19.01 7.17 -3.03
N CYS A 115 17.93 6.64 -3.58
CA CYS A 115 16.88 7.39 -4.23
C CYS A 115 16.23 8.45 -3.33
N LEU A 116 15.86 8.08 -2.09
CA LEU A 116 15.26 9.00 -1.14
C LEU A 116 16.27 10.03 -0.62
N ARG A 117 17.55 9.66 -0.51
CA ARG A 117 18.62 10.63 -0.20
C ARG A 117 18.79 11.62 -1.34
N HIS A 118 18.87 11.11 -2.56
CA HIS A 118 19.10 11.90 -3.77
C HIS A 118 18.09 13.03 -3.94
N PHE A 119 16.80 12.71 -3.83
CA PHE A 119 15.72 13.66 -4.10
C PHE A 119 15.16 14.35 -2.86
N LEU A 120 15.23 13.76 -1.69
CA LEU A 120 14.51 14.17 -0.49
C LEU A 120 15.41 14.33 0.73
N GLY A 121 16.70 14.02 0.61
CA GLY A 121 17.67 14.15 1.70
C GLY A 121 17.47 13.14 2.84
N ALA A 122 16.74 12.05 2.65
CA ALA A 122 16.54 11.01 3.66
C ALA A 122 17.84 10.27 3.99
N ASP A 123 17.88 9.61 5.13
CA ASP A 123 19.01 8.76 5.49
C ASP A 123 19.11 7.54 4.57
N THR A 124 20.35 7.00 4.41
CA THR A 124 20.64 5.83 3.57
C THR A 124 20.75 4.55 4.37
N ASP A 125 20.13 4.50 5.55
CA ASP A 125 20.13 3.34 6.43
C ASP A 125 19.36 2.15 5.84
N ASN A 126 19.48 1.00 6.49
CA ASN A 126 18.80 -0.21 6.02
C ASN A 126 17.28 -0.12 6.10
N PHE A 127 16.73 0.62 7.05
CA PHE A 127 15.28 0.79 7.17
C PHE A 127 14.73 1.59 5.99
N THR A 128 15.34 2.74 5.67
CA THR A 128 14.95 3.59 4.53
C THR A 128 15.05 2.83 3.22
N TYR A 129 16.17 2.09 3.01
CA TYR A 129 16.34 1.24 1.84
C TYR A 129 15.26 0.17 1.71
N HIS A 130 15.03 -0.62 2.77
CA HIS A 130 14.06 -1.70 2.73
C HIS A 130 12.63 -1.19 2.63
N SER A 131 12.32 -0.01 3.19
CA SER A 131 11.01 0.62 3.10
C SER A 131 10.67 1.00 1.65
N LEU A 132 11.60 1.68 0.96
CA LEU A 132 11.41 2.00 -0.46
C LEU A 132 11.37 0.74 -1.33
N ARG A 133 12.31 -0.20 -1.13
CA ARG A 133 12.35 -1.46 -1.86
C ARG A 133 11.06 -2.26 -1.71
N LEU A 134 10.52 -2.36 -0.50
CA LEU A 134 9.25 -3.06 -0.22
C LEU A 134 8.08 -2.38 -0.93
N PHE A 135 8.03 -1.04 -0.90
CA PHE A 135 7.00 -0.27 -1.60
C PHE A 135 7.04 -0.51 -3.12
N LEU A 136 8.23 -0.45 -3.72
CA LEU A 136 8.42 -0.69 -5.16
C LEU A 136 8.03 -2.12 -5.56
N LEU A 137 8.49 -3.12 -4.83
CA LEU A 137 8.14 -4.53 -5.09
C LEU A 137 6.64 -4.78 -4.92
N GLY A 138 6.00 -4.16 -3.92
CA GLY A 138 4.55 -4.19 -3.74
C GLY A 138 3.79 -3.58 -4.91
N ALA A 139 4.27 -2.44 -5.43
CA ALA A 139 3.68 -1.77 -6.59
C ALA A 139 3.79 -2.63 -7.86
N ILE A 140 4.95 -3.24 -8.10
CA ILE A 140 5.15 -4.19 -9.19
C ILE A 140 4.21 -5.38 -9.02
N HIS A 141 4.20 -5.99 -7.83
CA HIS A 141 3.39 -7.19 -7.58
C HIS A 141 1.89 -6.91 -7.75
N ARG A 142 1.39 -5.75 -7.30
CA ARG A 142 0.01 -5.32 -7.53
C ARG A 142 -0.33 -5.14 -9.01
N ALA A 143 0.61 -4.72 -9.82
CA ALA A 143 0.41 -4.62 -11.26
C ALA A 143 0.36 -6.01 -11.95
N PHE A 144 1.26 -6.94 -11.56
CA PHE A 144 1.32 -8.28 -12.18
C PHE A 144 0.32 -9.28 -11.59
N CYS A 145 0.00 -9.15 -10.30
CA CYS A 145 -0.92 -10.00 -9.55
C CYS A 145 -2.01 -9.13 -8.87
N PRO A 146 -2.97 -8.59 -9.65
CA PRO A 146 -4.05 -7.77 -9.10
C PRO A 146 -4.76 -8.47 -7.95
N GLY A 147 -5.10 -7.72 -6.90
CA GLY A 147 -5.76 -8.27 -5.72
C GLY A 147 -4.84 -9.01 -4.75
N CYS A 148 -3.53 -9.07 -5.00
CA CYS A 148 -2.60 -9.64 -4.03
C CYS A 148 -2.65 -8.85 -2.70
N LYS A 149 -2.32 -9.53 -1.59
CA LYS A 149 -2.26 -8.87 -0.28
C LYS A 149 -1.02 -8.00 -0.19
N PHE A 150 -1.22 -6.70 -0.14
CA PHE A 150 -0.19 -5.72 0.14
C PHE A 150 -0.82 -4.53 0.89
N GLU A 151 -0.46 -4.35 2.14
CA GLU A 151 -1.14 -3.43 3.07
C GLU A 151 -0.19 -2.35 3.62
N VAL A 152 0.97 -2.17 2.99
CA VAL A 152 2.01 -1.25 3.44
C VAL A 152 1.90 0.08 2.72
N MET A 153 2.12 1.16 3.45
CA MET A 153 2.19 2.53 2.97
C MET A 153 3.55 3.14 3.32
N LEU A 154 4.27 3.62 2.32
CA LEU A 154 5.47 4.44 2.52
C LEU A 154 5.04 5.85 2.90
N CYS A 155 5.46 6.35 4.08
CA CYS A 155 5.10 7.66 4.60
C CYS A 155 6.32 8.59 4.61
N LEU A 156 6.31 9.62 3.77
CA LEU A 156 7.36 10.63 3.72
C LEU A 156 7.00 11.77 4.68
N VAL A 157 7.86 12.01 5.67
CA VAL A 157 7.61 12.95 6.77
C VAL A 157 8.65 14.06 6.76
N GLY A 158 8.22 15.32 6.81
CA GLY A 158 9.13 16.46 6.81
C GLY A 158 8.45 17.75 6.38
N GLY A 159 9.16 18.85 6.40
CA GLY A 159 8.63 20.19 6.15
C GLY A 159 7.86 20.33 4.83
N GLN A 160 7.05 21.38 4.77
CA GLN A 160 6.36 21.78 3.55
C GLN A 160 7.37 22.16 2.46
N GLY A 161 7.06 21.84 1.21
CA GLY A 161 7.95 22.14 0.08
C GLY A 161 9.11 21.15 -0.12
N ALA A 162 9.19 20.08 0.67
CA ALA A 162 10.24 19.06 0.58
C ALA A 162 10.18 18.16 -0.67
N GLY A 163 9.23 18.38 -1.59
CA GLY A 163 9.12 17.58 -2.82
C GLY A 163 8.45 16.21 -2.64
N LYS A 164 7.85 15.92 -1.49
CA LYS A 164 7.25 14.60 -1.16
C LYS A 164 6.19 14.14 -2.17
N SER A 165 5.18 14.98 -2.43
CA SER A 165 4.11 14.67 -3.40
C SER A 165 4.65 14.61 -4.83
N THR A 166 5.59 15.49 -5.17
CA THR A 166 6.28 15.47 -6.48
C THR A 166 7.05 14.16 -6.67
N PHE A 167 7.70 13.66 -5.62
CA PHE A 167 8.39 12.37 -5.66
C PHE A 167 7.43 11.23 -5.99
N PHE A 168 6.27 11.10 -5.32
CA PHE A 168 5.28 10.08 -5.65
C PHE A 168 4.71 10.25 -7.05
N ARG A 169 4.49 11.49 -7.51
CA ARG A 169 4.03 11.78 -8.87
C ARG A 169 5.03 11.30 -9.93
N LEU A 170 6.30 11.62 -9.77
CA LEU A 170 7.33 11.17 -10.70
C LEU A 170 7.58 9.66 -10.59
N LEU A 171 7.49 9.10 -9.37
CA LEU A 171 7.60 7.65 -9.15
C LEU A 171 6.49 6.87 -9.87
N ALA A 172 5.29 7.45 -10.04
CA ALA A 172 4.23 6.87 -10.85
C ALA A 172 4.52 6.85 -12.35
N VAL A 173 5.65 7.44 -12.80
CA VAL A 173 6.16 7.50 -14.18
C VAL A 173 5.33 8.41 -15.08
N LYS A 174 4.02 8.24 -15.11
CA LYS A 174 3.08 9.10 -15.85
C LYS A 174 2.12 9.77 -14.90
N ASP A 175 1.82 11.04 -15.15
CA ASP A 175 0.90 11.81 -14.32
C ASP A 175 -0.51 11.17 -14.28
N GLU A 176 -0.94 10.51 -15.36
CA GLU A 176 -2.20 9.76 -15.43
C GLU A 176 -2.25 8.50 -14.55
N TRP A 177 -1.11 8.01 -14.07
CA TRP A 177 -1.01 6.86 -13.16
C TRP A 177 -0.87 7.27 -11.70
N PHE A 178 -0.85 8.57 -11.42
CA PHE A 178 -0.78 9.17 -10.11
C PHE A 178 -2.11 9.82 -9.71
N SER A 179 -2.45 9.75 -8.43
CA SER A 179 -3.56 10.52 -7.86
C SER A 179 -3.23 11.01 -6.46
N ASP A 180 -3.58 12.25 -6.17
CA ASP A 180 -3.53 12.90 -4.84
C ASP A 180 -4.95 13.31 -4.35
N ASP A 181 -6.00 12.87 -5.05
CA ASP A 181 -7.39 13.27 -4.77
C ASP A 181 -8.10 12.35 -3.75
N LEU A 182 -7.39 11.46 -3.07
CA LEU A 182 -7.98 10.59 -2.07
C LEU A 182 -8.01 11.26 -0.69
N ARG A 183 -9.04 12.08 -0.43
CA ARG A 183 -9.20 12.86 0.80
C ARG A 183 -10.12 12.24 1.85
N LYS A 184 -10.99 11.31 1.47
CA LYS A 184 -11.93 10.62 2.35
C LYS A 184 -12.10 9.17 1.92
N LEU A 185 -12.22 8.26 2.89
CA LEU A 185 -12.35 6.81 2.65
C LEU A 185 -13.79 6.32 2.67
N ASP A 186 -14.73 7.13 3.15
CA ASP A 186 -16.17 6.85 3.25
C ASP A 186 -17.00 7.42 2.10
N ASP A 187 -16.34 7.94 1.05
CA ASP A 187 -16.97 8.43 -0.18
C ASP A 187 -17.40 7.23 -1.05
N ASP A 188 -18.67 7.19 -1.46
CA ASP A 188 -19.21 6.19 -2.40
C ASP A 188 -18.43 6.15 -3.74
N ASN A 189 -17.69 7.21 -4.06
CA ASN A 189 -16.86 7.33 -5.25
C ASN A 189 -15.38 6.97 -5.04
N VAL A 190 -14.98 6.54 -3.85
CA VAL A 190 -13.58 6.15 -3.56
C VAL A 190 -13.03 5.21 -4.62
N TYR A 191 -13.82 4.23 -5.03
CA TYR A 191 -13.39 3.23 -6.02
C TYR A 191 -13.09 3.81 -7.39
N ARG A 192 -13.84 4.84 -7.82
CA ARG A 192 -13.56 5.55 -9.08
C ARG A 192 -12.26 6.32 -9.03
N LYS A 193 -11.87 6.79 -7.82
CA LYS A 193 -10.61 7.50 -7.59
C LYS A 193 -9.40 6.56 -7.59
N LEU A 194 -9.62 5.27 -7.36
CA LEU A 194 -8.56 4.26 -7.43
C LEU A 194 -8.32 3.77 -8.85
N GLN A 195 -9.37 3.76 -9.68
CA GLN A 195 -9.34 3.18 -11.02
C GLN A 195 -8.41 3.98 -11.96
N GLY A 196 -7.50 3.28 -12.61
CA GLY A 196 -6.55 3.90 -13.55
C GLY A 196 -5.30 4.47 -12.90
N HIS A 197 -5.17 4.41 -11.59
CA HIS A 197 -4.00 4.90 -10.87
C HIS A 197 -3.15 3.75 -10.30
N TRP A 198 -1.84 3.94 -10.33
CA TRP A 198 -0.86 2.98 -9.82
C TRP A 198 -0.32 3.38 -8.45
N ILE A 199 0.04 4.66 -8.30
CA ILE A 199 0.45 5.24 -7.02
C ILE A 199 -0.55 6.31 -6.61
N ILE A 200 -1.11 6.16 -5.40
CA ILE A 200 -2.09 7.07 -4.84
C ILE A 200 -1.51 7.70 -3.58
N GLU A 201 -1.46 9.01 -3.56
CA GLU A 201 -1.03 9.77 -2.38
C GLU A 201 -2.21 10.01 -1.44
N MET A 202 -1.99 9.71 -0.18
CA MET A 202 -2.87 10.05 0.94
C MET A 202 -2.23 11.20 1.72
N SER A 203 -2.36 12.42 1.18
CA SER A 203 -1.82 13.62 1.82
C SER A 203 -2.68 14.03 3.02
N GLU A 204 -2.01 14.46 4.10
CA GLU A 204 -2.63 15.01 5.32
C GLU A 204 -3.71 14.16 6.00
N MET A 205 -4.21 13.11 5.37
CA MET A 205 -5.22 12.21 5.97
C MET A 205 -4.71 11.56 7.25
N ILE A 206 -3.43 11.20 7.28
CA ILE A 206 -2.81 10.55 8.42
C ILE A 206 -2.58 11.57 9.52
N ALA A 207 -2.11 12.76 9.19
CA ALA A 207 -1.79 13.82 10.16
C ALA A 207 -3.02 14.34 10.94
N THR A 208 -4.22 14.20 10.38
CA THR A 208 -5.49 14.59 11.02
C THR A 208 -6.27 13.42 11.60
N ALA A 209 -5.75 12.20 11.45
CA ALA A 209 -6.45 10.98 11.81
C ALA A 209 -6.46 10.77 13.33
N ASN A 210 -7.64 10.66 13.91
CA ASN A 210 -7.82 10.12 15.24
C ASN A 210 -7.73 8.57 15.22
N ALA A 211 -7.72 7.93 16.39
CA ALA A 211 -7.60 6.48 16.49
C ALA A 211 -8.64 5.70 15.65
N LYS A 212 -9.87 6.20 15.51
CA LYS A 212 -10.91 5.58 14.68
C LYS A 212 -10.58 5.70 13.20
N SER A 213 -10.15 6.85 12.74
CA SER A 213 -9.77 7.09 11.35
C SER A 213 -8.57 6.23 10.93
N ILE A 214 -7.62 5.99 11.84
CA ILE A 214 -6.48 5.10 11.57
C ILE A 214 -6.91 3.65 11.36
N GLU A 215 -7.85 3.14 12.14
CA GLU A 215 -8.37 1.80 11.93
C GLU A 215 -9.13 1.69 10.60
N GLU A 216 -9.83 2.74 10.19
CA GLU A 216 -10.45 2.82 8.87
C GLU A 216 -9.39 2.81 7.75
N ILE A 217 -8.29 3.57 7.90
CA ILE A 217 -7.16 3.57 6.96
C ILE A 217 -6.52 2.17 6.91
N LYS A 218 -6.22 1.55 8.05
CA LYS A 218 -5.67 0.19 8.12
C LYS A 218 -6.57 -0.84 7.44
N SER A 219 -7.88 -0.76 7.68
CA SER A 219 -8.88 -1.59 7.02
C SER A 219 -8.89 -1.36 5.52
N PHE A 220 -8.86 -0.11 5.09
CA PHE A 220 -8.82 0.27 3.69
C PHE A 220 -7.55 -0.22 2.98
N LEU A 221 -6.37 -0.06 3.58
CA LEU A 221 -5.10 -0.55 3.03
C LEU A 221 -5.10 -2.07 2.84
N SER A 222 -5.79 -2.81 3.71
CA SER A 222 -5.83 -4.28 3.70
C SER A 222 -6.74 -4.86 2.63
N ARG A 223 -7.57 -4.05 1.96
CA ARG A 223 -8.49 -4.53 0.93
C ARG A 223 -7.72 -5.04 -0.29
N GLN A 224 -8.19 -6.14 -0.84
CA GLN A 224 -7.62 -6.78 -2.03
C GLN A 224 -8.46 -6.52 -3.27
N LYS A 225 -9.73 -6.29 -3.09
CA LYS A 225 -10.71 -6.00 -4.15
C LYS A 225 -11.73 -4.97 -3.70
N GLU A 226 -12.30 -4.31 -4.67
CA GLU A 226 -13.41 -3.41 -4.51
C GLU A 226 -14.63 -4.02 -5.19
N VAL A 227 -15.78 -3.97 -4.51
CA VAL A 227 -17.04 -4.47 -5.08
C VAL A 227 -17.96 -3.27 -5.25
N TYR A 228 -18.18 -2.87 -6.49
CA TYR A 228 -19.15 -1.83 -6.78
C TYR A 228 -19.84 -2.08 -8.12
N LYS A 229 -21.06 -1.61 -8.23
CA LYS A 229 -21.83 -1.70 -9.47
C LYS A 229 -21.49 -0.50 -10.35
N ILE A 230 -20.94 -0.77 -11.53
CA ILE A 230 -20.80 0.28 -12.53
C ILE A 230 -22.20 0.67 -13.03
N PRO A 231 -22.54 1.95 -13.08
CA PRO A 231 -23.79 2.38 -13.68
C PRO A 231 -23.91 1.82 -15.10
N TYR A 232 -25.08 1.23 -15.41
CA TYR A 232 -25.43 0.63 -16.71
C TYR A 232 -24.84 -0.79 -16.97
N GLU A 233 -24.00 -1.36 -16.13
CA GLU A 233 -23.61 -2.77 -16.24
C GLU A 233 -24.66 -3.67 -15.60
N THR A 234 -24.94 -4.80 -16.26
CA THR A 234 -25.95 -5.76 -15.78
C THR A 234 -25.42 -6.62 -14.64
N HIS A 235 -24.13 -6.94 -14.66
CA HIS A 235 -23.50 -7.80 -13.67
C HIS A 235 -22.48 -7.01 -12.83
N PRO A 236 -22.48 -7.17 -11.49
CA PRO A 236 -21.40 -6.63 -10.67
C PRO A 236 -20.11 -7.42 -10.93
N GLU A 237 -18.99 -6.70 -11.06
CA GLU A 237 -17.67 -7.32 -11.17
C GLU A 237 -16.80 -6.98 -9.98
N ASP A 238 -15.99 -7.96 -9.54
CA ASP A 238 -14.94 -7.76 -8.56
C ASP A 238 -13.78 -7.00 -9.22
N ARG A 239 -13.48 -5.80 -8.73
CA ARG A 239 -12.35 -4.99 -9.21
C ARG A 239 -11.15 -5.24 -8.32
N LEU A 240 -10.20 -6.01 -8.81
CA LEU A 240 -8.99 -6.35 -8.10
C LEU A 240 -8.08 -5.14 -7.97
N ARG A 241 -7.59 -4.89 -6.75
CA ARG A 241 -6.77 -3.71 -6.47
C ARG A 241 -5.40 -3.83 -7.13
N GLN A 242 -5.02 -2.80 -7.90
CA GLN A 242 -3.78 -2.71 -8.66
C GLN A 242 -2.86 -1.59 -8.17
N CYS A 243 -3.37 -0.70 -7.32
CA CYS A 243 -2.65 0.46 -6.80
C CYS A 243 -1.95 0.18 -5.47
N VAL A 244 -0.97 1.03 -5.15
CA VAL A 244 -0.33 1.15 -3.84
C VAL A 244 -0.50 2.56 -3.30
N PHE A 245 -0.30 2.73 -1.99
CA PHE A 245 -0.54 3.99 -1.30
C PHE A 245 0.75 4.56 -0.75
N GLY A 246 1.04 5.83 -1.07
CA GLY A 246 2.03 6.65 -0.42
C GLY A 246 1.38 7.63 0.55
N GLY A 247 2.01 7.93 1.67
CA GLY A 247 1.57 8.94 2.61
C GLY A 247 2.53 10.12 2.66
N THR A 248 2.01 11.33 2.86
CA THR A 248 2.84 12.50 3.15
C THR A 248 2.35 13.21 4.40
N SER A 249 3.27 13.65 5.24
CA SER A 249 2.97 14.43 6.44
C SER A 249 3.97 15.57 6.61
N ASN A 250 3.47 16.72 7.07
CA ASN A 250 4.29 17.84 7.53
C ASN A 250 4.48 17.82 9.05
N ALA A 251 3.63 17.09 9.79
CA ALA A 251 3.76 16.88 11.23
C ALA A 251 4.59 15.63 11.52
N LEU A 252 5.45 15.72 12.54
CA LEU A 252 6.24 14.57 12.99
C LEU A 252 5.33 13.54 13.67
N ASP A 253 4.48 13.96 14.58
CA ASP A 253 3.56 13.14 15.37
C ASP A 253 2.28 12.78 14.61
N PHE A 254 2.42 12.30 13.38
CA PHE A 254 1.28 11.99 12.52
C PHE A 254 0.64 10.62 12.76
N LEU A 255 1.36 9.70 13.40
CA LEU A 255 0.81 8.40 13.78
C LEU A 255 0.06 8.51 15.11
N PRO A 256 -1.13 7.93 15.25
CA PRO A 256 -1.80 7.88 16.53
C PRO A 256 -1.07 6.96 17.49
N LEU A 257 -1.29 7.17 18.79
CA LEU A 257 -0.88 6.23 19.81
C LEU A 257 -1.58 4.89 19.59
N ASP A 258 -0.85 3.97 18.96
CA ASP A 258 -1.25 2.58 18.80
C ASP A 258 -0.14 1.69 19.38
N ARG A 259 -0.36 1.22 20.62
CA ARG A 259 0.60 0.36 21.33
C ARG A 259 0.67 -1.06 20.74
N SER A 260 -0.34 -1.46 19.96
CA SER A 260 -0.35 -2.73 19.22
C SER A 260 0.49 -2.72 17.96
N GLY A 261 0.87 -1.52 17.50
CA GLY A 261 1.79 -1.28 16.40
C GLY A 261 1.12 -0.89 15.08
N ASN A 262 1.73 0.07 14.43
CA ASN A 262 1.28 0.64 13.15
C ASN A 262 2.02 0.00 11.95
N ARG A 263 2.25 -1.33 11.94
CA ARG A 263 3.11 -2.06 11.00
C ARG A 263 2.85 -1.79 9.50
N ARG A 264 1.72 -1.15 9.18
CA ARG A 264 1.37 -0.79 7.80
C ARG A 264 2.01 0.51 7.34
N PHE A 265 2.42 1.36 8.26
CA PHE A 265 2.99 2.66 7.96
C PHE A 265 4.50 2.61 8.09
N LEU A 266 5.22 2.96 7.02
CA LEU A 266 6.69 3.02 6.98
C LEU A 266 7.13 4.48 6.96
N PRO A 267 7.31 5.13 8.12
CA PRO A 267 7.72 6.53 8.17
C PRO A 267 9.18 6.68 7.80
N VAL A 268 9.47 7.58 6.87
CA VAL A 268 10.81 7.98 6.46
C VAL A 268 10.91 9.50 6.57
N MET A 269 11.87 9.96 7.36
CA MET A 269 12.18 11.38 7.49
C MET A 269 12.85 11.91 6.22
N VAL A 270 12.43 13.11 5.81
CA VAL A 270 13.02 13.81 4.67
C VAL A 270 13.53 15.18 5.09
N TYR A 271 14.72 15.52 4.60
CA TYR A 271 15.45 16.74 4.94
C TYR A 271 15.85 17.48 3.66
N PRO A 272 15.00 18.39 3.13
CA PRO A 272 15.22 19.03 1.82
C PRO A 272 16.61 19.68 1.70
N GLY A 273 17.12 20.24 2.80
CA GLY A 273 18.46 20.84 2.83
C GLY A 273 19.62 19.86 2.70
N GLN A 274 19.34 18.54 2.74
CA GLN A 274 20.31 17.47 2.57
C GLN A 274 20.11 16.70 1.26
N ALA A 275 19.11 17.05 0.45
CA ALA A 275 18.92 16.48 -0.87
C ALA A 275 20.08 16.85 -1.79
N GLU A 276 20.52 15.91 -2.62
CA GLU A 276 21.60 16.14 -3.57
C GLU A 276 21.16 17.05 -4.71
N ILE A 277 19.93 16.88 -5.17
CA ILE A 277 19.29 17.73 -6.17
C ILE A 277 17.82 17.96 -5.80
N HIS A 278 17.25 19.07 -6.23
CA HIS A 278 15.80 19.22 -6.19
C HIS A 278 15.18 18.46 -7.37
N ILE A 279 14.15 17.65 -7.08
CA ILE A 279 13.56 16.72 -8.06
C ILE A 279 13.01 17.37 -9.35
N LEU A 280 12.74 18.67 -9.33
CA LEU A 280 12.27 19.46 -10.49
C LEU A 280 13.35 20.32 -11.13
N ASP A 281 14.61 20.33 -10.63
CA ASP A 281 15.69 21.11 -11.25
C ASP A 281 15.95 20.64 -12.68
N ASP A 282 15.89 19.32 -12.91
CA ASP A 282 15.84 18.68 -14.23
C ASP A 282 14.88 17.50 -14.20
N GLU A 283 13.63 17.73 -14.58
CA GLU A 283 12.60 16.69 -14.56
C GLU A 283 12.93 15.54 -15.50
N ALA A 284 13.59 15.79 -16.63
CA ALA A 284 13.96 14.72 -17.57
C ALA A 284 15.02 13.79 -16.96
N ALA A 285 16.04 14.34 -16.33
CA ALA A 285 17.06 13.56 -15.61
C ALA A 285 16.47 12.81 -14.42
N SER A 286 15.55 13.44 -13.66
CA SER A 286 14.85 12.80 -12.55
C SER A 286 14.00 11.63 -13.00
N ARG A 287 13.28 11.77 -14.10
CA ARG A 287 12.50 10.66 -14.71
C ARG A 287 13.40 9.52 -15.18
N ALA A 288 14.55 9.81 -15.80
CA ALA A 288 15.52 8.81 -16.20
C ALA A 288 16.13 8.07 -14.98
N TYR A 289 16.40 8.78 -13.89
CA TYR A 289 16.86 8.17 -12.65
C TYR A 289 15.80 7.22 -12.07
N ILE A 290 14.54 7.67 -11.99
CA ILE A 290 13.40 6.89 -11.49
C ILE A 290 13.13 5.67 -12.38
N GLU A 291 13.29 5.78 -13.70
CA GLU A 291 13.20 4.65 -14.61
C GLU A 291 14.21 3.55 -14.24
N GLN A 292 15.45 3.92 -13.91
CA GLN A 292 16.45 2.98 -13.45
C GLN A 292 16.18 2.41 -12.04
N VAL A 293 15.53 3.18 -11.15
CA VAL A 293 15.02 2.65 -9.86
C VAL A 293 13.99 1.54 -10.11
N TRP A 294 13.07 1.72 -11.05
CA TRP A 294 12.11 0.68 -11.44
C TRP A 294 12.78 -0.51 -12.13
N ALA A 295 13.78 -0.26 -12.96
CA ALA A 295 14.55 -1.33 -13.63
C ALA A 295 15.30 -2.21 -12.63
N GLU A 296 15.91 -1.62 -11.58
CA GLU A 296 16.54 -2.31 -10.45
C GLU A 296 15.50 -3.14 -9.67
N ALA A 297 14.35 -2.54 -9.34
CA ALA A 297 13.27 -3.24 -8.64
C ALA A 297 12.71 -4.40 -9.47
N MET A 298 12.55 -4.21 -10.79
CA MET A 298 12.10 -5.26 -11.71
C MET A 298 13.08 -6.42 -11.82
N THR A 299 14.38 -6.16 -11.78
CA THR A 299 15.39 -7.22 -11.76
C THR A 299 15.24 -8.08 -10.51
N THR A 300 15.06 -7.46 -9.34
CA THR A 300 14.77 -8.16 -8.09
C THR A 300 13.43 -8.93 -8.18
N TYR A 301 12.40 -8.33 -8.76
CA TYR A 301 11.10 -8.99 -8.91
C TYR A 301 11.18 -10.23 -9.83
N LYS A 302 11.88 -10.12 -10.96
CA LYS A 302 12.07 -11.22 -11.92
C LYS A 302 12.91 -12.39 -11.34
N SER A 303 13.83 -12.12 -10.41
CA SER A 303 14.60 -13.18 -9.75
C SER A 303 13.74 -14.08 -8.86
N GLY A 304 12.58 -13.61 -8.41
CA GLY A 304 11.72 -14.32 -7.46
C GLY A 304 12.25 -14.36 -6.02
N ASP A 305 13.44 -13.82 -5.76
CA ASP A 305 14.04 -13.76 -4.42
C ASP A 305 13.62 -12.48 -3.69
N PHE A 306 12.36 -12.38 -3.34
CA PHE A 306 11.83 -11.28 -2.55
C PHE A 306 10.67 -11.70 -1.66
N LYS A 307 10.44 -10.95 -0.59
CA LYS A 307 9.25 -11.05 0.27
C LYS A 307 8.57 -9.70 0.34
N LEU A 308 7.24 -9.71 0.34
CA LEU A 308 6.41 -8.50 0.53
C LEU A 308 6.12 -8.22 2.01
N SER A 309 7.11 -8.47 2.85
CA SER A 309 7.06 -8.22 4.29
C SER A 309 8.48 -8.00 4.82
N PHE A 310 8.58 -7.24 5.90
CA PHE A 310 9.83 -7.13 6.66
C PHE A 310 10.19 -8.44 7.39
N THR A 311 11.48 -8.60 7.70
CA THR A 311 11.96 -9.65 8.61
C THR A 311 11.51 -9.34 10.04
N PRO A 312 11.51 -10.33 10.96
CA PRO A 312 11.18 -10.10 12.36
C PRO A 312 12.01 -8.98 13.01
N GLU A 313 13.30 -8.93 12.72
CA GLU A 313 14.23 -7.91 13.23
C GLU A 313 13.83 -6.51 12.71
N MET A 314 13.51 -6.40 11.44
CA MET A 314 13.08 -5.14 10.84
C MET A 314 11.70 -4.70 11.36
N ILE A 315 10.79 -5.64 11.68
CA ILE A 315 9.51 -5.35 12.32
C ILE A 315 9.73 -4.78 13.73
N GLN A 316 10.68 -5.32 14.48
CA GLN A 316 11.02 -4.80 15.80
C GLN A 316 11.62 -3.39 15.69
N TYR A 317 12.56 -3.18 14.77
CA TYR A 317 13.12 -1.85 14.50
C TYR A 317 12.02 -0.85 14.09
N LEU A 318 11.10 -1.25 13.20
CA LEU A 318 9.95 -0.42 12.80
C LEU A 318 9.12 0.04 13.99
N LYS A 319 8.84 -0.85 14.95
CA LYS A 319 8.05 -0.50 16.15
C LYS A 319 8.76 0.57 17.00
N GLU A 320 10.07 0.47 17.13
CA GLU A 320 10.87 1.44 17.88
C GLU A 320 10.92 2.77 17.13
N HIS A 321 11.23 2.73 15.85
CA HIS A 321 11.28 3.89 14.97
C HIS A 321 9.95 4.64 14.87
N GLN A 322 8.82 3.95 14.86
CA GLN A 322 7.49 4.58 14.81
C GLN A 322 7.16 5.41 16.05
N ARG A 323 7.83 5.18 17.19
CA ARG A 323 7.61 5.98 18.41
C ARG A 323 7.96 7.44 18.21
N ASP A 324 8.96 7.73 17.37
CA ASP A 324 9.39 9.09 17.04
C ASP A 324 8.32 9.86 16.24
N PHE A 325 7.35 9.14 15.68
CA PHE A 325 6.25 9.68 14.87
C PHE A 325 4.89 9.62 15.58
N MET A 326 4.88 9.28 16.86
CA MET A 326 3.67 9.24 17.69
C MET A 326 3.71 10.39 18.70
N PRO A 327 2.54 10.91 19.10
CA PRO A 327 2.50 11.86 20.20
C PRO A 327 2.98 11.20 21.50
N GLU A 328 3.53 12.02 22.40
CA GLU A 328 4.02 11.53 23.68
C GLU A 328 2.89 10.85 24.49
N ASP A 329 3.14 9.65 24.98
CA ASP A 329 2.20 8.91 25.83
C ASP A 329 2.35 9.35 27.28
N THR A 330 1.84 10.54 27.60
CA THR A 330 1.89 11.13 28.96
C THR A 330 1.32 10.17 30.01
N LYS A 331 0.24 9.41 29.70
CA LYS A 331 -0.37 8.49 30.66
C LYS A 331 0.53 7.28 30.91
N ALA A 332 1.18 6.74 29.89
CA ALA A 332 2.16 5.68 30.07
C ALA A 332 3.34 6.16 30.92
N GLY A 333 3.83 7.38 30.67
CA GLY A 333 4.87 8.01 31.50
C GLY A 333 4.45 8.16 32.98
N MET A 334 3.23 8.60 33.25
CA MET A 334 2.69 8.71 34.61
C MET A 334 2.59 7.34 35.30
N ILE A 335 2.09 6.33 34.60
CA ILE A 335 1.97 4.96 35.11
C ILE A 335 3.36 4.38 35.39
N GLN A 336 4.32 4.54 34.47
CA GLN A 336 5.70 4.09 34.67
C GLN A 336 6.32 4.76 35.92
N ALA A 337 6.24 6.08 36.02
CA ALA A 337 6.77 6.83 37.14
C ALA A 337 6.12 6.43 38.52
N TYR A 338 4.86 6.03 38.49
CA TYR A 338 4.19 5.45 39.66
C TYR A 338 4.74 4.07 40.00
N LEU A 339 4.84 3.17 39.01
CA LEU A 339 5.32 1.80 39.16
C LEU A 339 6.77 1.72 39.63
N ASP A 340 7.61 2.66 39.22
CA ASP A 340 9.02 2.75 39.64
C ASP A 340 9.15 3.02 41.15
N ARG A 341 8.20 3.75 41.74
CA ARG A 341 8.14 4.06 43.18
C ARG A 341 7.29 3.06 43.99
N TYR A 342 6.48 2.28 43.30
CA TYR A 342 5.56 1.35 43.93
C TYR A 342 6.30 0.14 44.49
N THR A 343 6.14 -0.11 45.81
CA THR A 343 6.84 -1.20 46.53
C THR A 343 6.06 -2.51 46.53
N GLY A 344 4.78 -2.48 46.15
CA GLY A 344 3.97 -3.69 46.08
C GLY A 344 4.32 -4.62 44.93
N SER A 345 3.95 -5.89 45.07
CA SER A 345 4.23 -6.93 44.08
C SER A 345 3.18 -7.04 43.00
N ALA A 346 2.00 -6.44 43.13
CA ALA A 346 0.91 -6.52 42.17
C ALA A 346 0.09 -5.22 42.13
N VAL A 347 -0.44 -4.90 40.95
CA VAL A 347 -1.33 -3.74 40.73
C VAL A 347 -2.53 -4.14 39.88
N CYS A 348 -3.64 -3.39 40.00
CA CYS A 348 -4.82 -3.56 39.16
C CYS A 348 -5.15 -2.27 38.41
N SER A 349 -5.96 -2.39 37.35
CA SER A 349 -6.32 -1.26 36.49
C SER A 349 -6.95 -0.10 37.22
N LYS A 350 -7.83 -0.38 38.19
CA LYS A 350 -8.54 0.66 38.99
C LYS A 350 -7.59 1.41 39.90
N GLN A 351 -6.61 0.70 40.49
CA GLN A 351 -5.55 1.30 41.29
C GLN A 351 -4.68 2.23 40.43
N LEU A 352 -4.19 1.76 39.30
CA LEU A 352 -3.39 2.59 38.38
C LEU A 352 -4.15 3.82 37.88
N PHE A 353 -5.45 3.68 37.59
CA PHE A 353 -6.28 4.81 37.19
C PHE A 353 -6.36 5.86 38.29
N ARG A 354 -6.60 5.44 39.55
CA ARG A 354 -6.77 6.38 40.68
C ARG A 354 -5.46 6.95 41.16
N GLU A 355 -4.44 6.12 41.36
CA GLU A 355 -3.20 6.51 41.98
C GLU A 355 -2.17 7.04 40.98
N ALA A 356 -1.93 6.30 39.90
CA ALA A 356 -0.92 6.71 38.91
C ALA A 356 -1.38 7.89 38.05
N LEU A 357 -2.66 7.91 37.62
CA LEU A 357 -3.22 9.01 36.82
C LEU A 357 -3.79 10.15 37.66
N ASN A 358 -3.58 10.13 39.01
CA ASN A 358 -4.00 11.15 39.96
C ASN A 358 -5.50 11.50 39.91
N ARG A 359 -6.35 10.45 39.92
CA ARG A 359 -7.81 10.57 39.92
C ARG A 359 -8.46 9.82 41.11
N PRO A 360 -8.13 10.16 42.34
CA PRO A 360 -8.45 9.35 43.53
C PRO A 360 -9.95 9.21 43.78
N PHE A 361 -10.76 10.17 43.35
CA PHE A 361 -12.21 10.20 43.61
C PHE A 361 -13.06 9.77 42.40
N ASP A 362 -12.46 9.56 41.26
CA ASP A 362 -13.18 9.24 40.04
C ASP A 362 -13.45 7.72 39.92
N GLU A 363 -14.63 7.36 39.44
CA GLU A 363 -14.90 6.01 39.00
C GLU A 363 -14.54 5.88 37.54
N PRO A 364 -13.59 4.99 37.20
CA PRO A 364 -13.14 4.84 35.80
C PRO A 364 -14.26 4.30 34.91
N LYS A 365 -14.44 4.92 33.76
CA LYS A 365 -15.30 4.40 32.71
C LYS A 365 -14.65 3.18 32.05
N GLN A 366 -15.44 2.35 31.37
CA GLN A 366 -14.93 1.13 30.78
C GLN A 366 -13.82 1.36 29.74
N TRP A 367 -13.89 2.46 28.99
CA TRP A 367 -12.85 2.81 28.02
C TRP A 367 -11.54 3.24 28.70
N GLU A 368 -11.59 3.92 29.85
CA GLU A 368 -10.40 4.30 30.62
C GLU A 368 -9.68 3.07 31.21
N ILE A 369 -10.45 2.09 31.67
CA ILE A 369 -9.89 0.80 32.13
C ILE A 369 -9.23 0.06 30.95
N ARG A 370 -9.84 0.08 29.76
CA ARG A 370 -9.22 -0.53 28.56
C ARG A 370 -7.92 0.18 28.20
N GLU A 371 -7.87 1.50 28.28
CA GLU A 371 -6.67 2.29 28.02
C GLU A 371 -5.54 1.96 29.01
N VAL A 372 -5.84 1.89 30.32
CA VAL A 372 -4.85 1.46 31.32
C VAL A 372 -4.36 0.03 31.06
N ASN A 373 -5.25 -0.87 30.69
CA ASN A 373 -4.88 -2.24 30.36
C ASN A 373 -3.96 -2.29 29.12
N ASP A 374 -4.25 -1.47 28.13
CA ASP A 374 -3.44 -1.37 26.91
C ASP A 374 -2.04 -0.80 27.21
N ILE A 375 -1.96 0.23 28.04
CA ILE A 375 -0.68 0.77 28.53
C ILE A 375 0.14 -0.32 29.22
N MET A 376 -0.44 -1.04 30.14
CA MET A 376 0.25 -2.08 30.90
C MET A 376 0.69 -3.26 30.06
N ASN A 377 -0.10 -3.67 29.05
CA ASN A 377 0.20 -4.83 28.22
C ASN A 377 1.23 -4.54 27.13
N HIS A 378 1.36 -3.29 26.68
CA HIS A 378 2.18 -2.96 25.52
C HIS A 378 3.20 -1.85 25.75
N GLY A 379 2.99 -1.00 26.77
CA GLY A 379 3.84 0.16 27.06
C GLY A 379 4.74 0.00 28.29
N ILE A 380 4.46 -0.93 29.19
CA ILE A 380 5.19 -1.12 30.44
C ILE A 380 5.96 -2.45 30.43
N THR A 381 7.21 -2.42 30.84
CA THR A 381 8.05 -3.62 30.97
C THR A 381 8.26 -3.98 32.43
N GLY A 382 8.60 -5.25 32.73
CA GLY A 382 8.85 -5.75 34.06
C GLY A 382 7.58 -6.09 34.87
N TRP A 383 6.41 -6.12 34.19
CA TRP A 383 5.15 -6.50 34.80
C TRP A 383 4.40 -7.51 33.94
N LYS A 384 3.99 -8.63 34.54
CA LYS A 384 3.31 -9.74 33.87
C LYS A 384 1.83 -9.79 34.23
N TYR A 385 0.97 -9.89 33.23
CA TYR A 385 -0.48 -10.02 33.43
C TYR A 385 -0.84 -11.37 34.06
N PHE A 386 -1.75 -11.35 35.04
CA PHE A 386 -2.37 -12.54 35.59
C PHE A 386 -3.90 -12.52 35.42
N SER A 387 -4.46 -13.64 35.00
CA SER A 387 -5.90 -13.79 34.69
C SER A 387 -6.76 -14.19 35.93
N ASN A 388 -6.13 -14.76 36.95
CA ASN A 388 -6.84 -15.17 38.20
C ASN A 388 -7.07 -13.95 39.09
N PRO A 389 -8.33 -13.53 39.32
CA PRO A 389 -8.60 -12.34 40.16
C PRO A 389 -8.06 -12.46 41.57
N ARG A 390 -7.34 -11.43 42.03
CA ARG A 390 -6.82 -11.27 43.40
C ARG A 390 -7.55 -10.13 44.10
N ILE A 391 -7.51 -10.10 45.42
CA ILE A 391 -8.09 -9.01 46.22
C ILE A 391 -7.04 -7.92 46.37
N PHE A 392 -7.42 -6.70 45.98
CA PHE A 392 -6.63 -5.48 46.15
C PHE A 392 -7.33 -4.61 47.23
N GLU A 393 -6.57 -4.18 48.20
CA GLU A 393 -7.08 -3.34 49.29
C GLU A 393 -7.65 -2.02 48.74
N GLY A 394 -8.87 -1.67 49.09
CA GLY A 394 -9.56 -0.49 48.56
C GLY A 394 -10.13 -0.61 47.15
N TYR A 395 -9.79 -1.70 46.38
CA TYR A 395 -10.20 -1.86 44.99
C TYR A 395 -11.00 -3.13 44.72
N GLY A 396 -11.07 -4.05 45.72
CA GLY A 396 -11.83 -5.28 45.58
C GLY A 396 -11.12 -6.36 44.75
N ARG A 397 -11.89 -7.36 44.30
CA ARG A 397 -11.36 -8.52 43.54
C ARG A 397 -11.21 -8.18 42.08
N GLN A 398 -9.98 -8.14 41.57
CA GLN A 398 -9.64 -7.77 40.18
C GLN A 398 -8.51 -8.63 39.59
N LYS A 399 -8.45 -8.68 38.27
CA LYS A 399 -7.27 -9.09 37.52
C LYS A 399 -6.24 -7.94 37.51
N GLY A 400 -4.99 -8.24 37.22
CA GLY A 400 -3.94 -7.21 37.20
C GLY A 400 -2.62 -7.71 36.74
N TRP A 401 -1.57 -7.02 37.12
CA TRP A 401 -0.19 -7.35 36.80
C TRP A 401 0.62 -7.54 38.04
N GLU A 402 1.56 -8.49 38.01
CA GLU A 402 2.55 -8.71 39.04
C GLU A 402 3.93 -8.35 38.51
N ARG A 403 4.77 -7.87 39.41
CA ARG A 403 6.15 -7.52 39.09
C ARG A 403 6.91 -8.79 38.71
N GLU A 404 7.57 -8.77 37.55
CA GLU A 404 8.47 -9.86 37.17
C GLU A 404 9.65 -9.91 38.14
N ALA A 405 9.98 -11.09 38.62
CA ALA A 405 11.17 -11.27 39.42
C ALA A 405 12.38 -10.82 38.58
N PRO A 406 13.33 -10.05 39.14
CA PRO A 406 14.57 -9.76 38.43
C PRO A 406 15.16 -11.09 38.00
N ALA A 407 15.54 -11.19 36.71
CA ALA A 407 16.23 -12.36 36.20
C ALA A 407 17.46 -12.58 37.08
N THR A 408 17.35 -13.49 38.04
CA THR A 408 18.50 -13.90 38.85
C THR A 408 19.47 -14.52 37.88
N GLY A 409 20.62 -13.85 37.72
CA GLY A 409 21.65 -14.27 36.81
C GLY A 409 22.08 -15.71 37.11
N ALA A 410 22.40 -16.40 36.02
CA ALA A 410 23.08 -17.67 35.98
C ALA A 410 22.32 -18.86 36.61
N ASP A 411 21.32 -19.35 35.92
CA ASP A 411 21.16 -20.79 35.89
C ASP A 411 22.20 -21.33 34.89
N ASN A 412 23.27 -21.92 35.45
CA ASN A 412 24.24 -22.69 34.69
C ASN A 412 23.45 -23.76 33.93
N GLY A 413 23.36 -23.59 32.65
CA GLY A 413 22.65 -24.50 31.73
C GLY A 413 23.07 -25.94 31.93
N ARG A 414 22.19 -26.68 32.57
CA ARG A 414 22.01 -28.10 32.29
C ARG A 414 20.85 -28.22 31.32
N GLU A 415 21.15 -28.10 30.06
CA GLU A 415 20.28 -28.64 29.04
C GLU A 415 20.06 -30.11 29.32
N LYS A 416 18.83 -30.49 29.61
CA LYS A 416 18.41 -31.88 29.58
C LYS A 416 18.39 -32.31 28.12
N THR A 417 19.46 -32.93 27.67
CA THR A 417 19.49 -33.74 26.45
C THR A 417 18.52 -34.92 26.62
N PRO A 418 17.78 -35.32 25.57
CA PRO A 418 17.01 -36.56 25.59
C PRO A 418 17.95 -37.75 25.80
N ASP A 419 17.54 -38.70 26.63
CA ASP A 419 18.30 -39.89 26.98
C ASP A 419 18.95 -40.55 25.75
N GLY A 420 20.28 -40.65 25.76
CA GLY A 420 21.03 -41.44 24.82
C GLY A 420 22.16 -40.76 24.04
N PHE A 421 22.41 -39.47 24.23
CA PHE A 421 23.58 -38.84 23.61
C PHE A 421 24.60 -38.38 24.64
N VAL A 422 25.85 -38.90 24.50
CA VAL A 422 27.02 -38.47 25.29
C VAL A 422 27.68 -37.29 24.56
N GLU A 423 27.80 -36.14 25.23
CA GLU A 423 28.62 -35.03 24.72
C GLU A 423 30.07 -35.46 24.59
N VAL A 424 30.60 -35.38 23.37
CA VAL A 424 32.05 -35.55 23.12
C VAL A 424 32.71 -34.19 23.24
N THR A 425 33.30 -33.95 24.40
CA THR A 425 34.15 -32.79 24.63
C THR A 425 35.63 -33.16 24.34
N GLU A 426 35.94 -33.35 23.07
CA GLU A 426 37.35 -33.31 22.62
C GLU A 426 37.41 -32.91 21.15
N GLN A 427 38.09 -31.81 20.89
CA GLN A 427 38.53 -31.41 19.55
C GLN A 427 39.43 -32.50 18.98
N MET A 428 38.90 -33.30 18.06
CA MET A 428 39.74 -34.10 17.16
C MET A 428 40.06 -33.26 15.94
N GLU A 429 41.29 -32.81 15.85
CA GLU A 429 41.89 -32.34 14.60
C GLU A 429 41.81 -33.47 13.57
N LEU A 430 41.18 -33.19 12.43
CA LEU A 430 41.23 -34.08 11.27
C LEU A 430 42.56 -33.90 10.57
N PRO A 431 43.35 -34.96 10.36
CA PRO A 431 44.50 -34.90 9.50
C PRO A 431 44.05 -35.09 8.03
N PHE A 432 44.51 -34.19 7.19
CA PHE A 432 44.47 -34.05 5.72
C PHE A 432 43.42 -33.18 5.13
#